data_6fde2784d860aa80f69d1d2022757ede
#
_entry.id   6fde2784d860aa80f69d1d2022757ede
#
_cell.length_a   1.000
_cell.length_b   1.000
_cell.length_c   1.000
_cell.angle_alpha   90.00
_cell.angle_beta   90.00
_cell.angle_gamma   90.00
#
_symmetry.space_group_name_H-M   'P 1'
#
loop_
_entity.id
_entity.type
_entity.pdbx_description
1 polymer ?
#
loop_
_entity_poly.entity_id
_entity_poly.type
_entity_poly.pdbx_seq_one_letter_code
_entity_poly.pdbx_strand_id
1 'polypeptide(L)'
;MEHGIALLIPLSVLAAMLDNREKGRFVRYFKKAAYWGFWGSIFIMAVKQGTRTAVSREVFEGITAFTAICGEVLLLQFLRSETVSELRKELFRNSIMLTVVSLFLYYGMEILIVPVTTVTTAEVIVSIETAIKILGAVVGLLFAWMGSIFVYRSARSLRSKRLYVVFAIQTAALLFQQIVYIVQILMARNILPLQKLINVMGPLIDHQSQFVFIVFAVAFAVPFALFLQKRPARKDNENPAQYRKVIASDIHKKRGKAMVVYLVAMILISSVGNMYAHKKEELVPAVNVTAVNNVVSIPLSKVNDGHLHRFAYHTQKGTAVRFIVVLKGGSAYGVGFDACEICGATGYIEREGQIVCKLCDVVMNKSTIGMKGGCNPIPLKYSVNDGNLQIEQNLLDEGEKYFR
;
A
#
# COMPACT_ATOMS: atom_id res chain seq x y z
N MET A 1 -8.21 3.51 1.53
CA MET A 1 -8.56 4.41 0.41
C MET A 1 -7.63 4.21 -0.80
N GLU A 2 -6.31 4.14 -0.64
CA GLU A 2 -5.32 3.96 -1.73
C GLU A 2 -5.62 2.76 -2.62
N HIS A 3 -5.79 1.57 -2.06
CA HIS A 3 -6.14 0.37 -2.82
C HIS A 3 -7.48 0.49 -3.56
N GLY A 4 -8.45 1.21 -2.96
CA GLY A 4 -9.73 1.51 -3.62
C GLY A 4 -9.55 2.42 -4.83
N ILE A 5 -8.66 3.43 -4.75
CA ILE A 5 -8.31 4.31 -5.86
C ILE A 5 -7.58 3.52 -6.95
N ALA A 6 -6.57 2.72 -6.56
CA ALA A 6 -5.78 1.91 -7.49
C ALA A 6 -6.65 0.90 -8.27
N LEU A 7 -7.69 0.36 -7.63
CA LEU A 7 -8.65 -0.53 -8.26
C LEU A 7 -9.67 0.21 -9.12
N LEU A 8 -10.42 1.14 -8.52
CA LEU A 8 -11.65 1.65 -9.12
C LEU A 8 -11.40 2.70 -10.20
N ILE A 9 -10.34 3.51 -10.08
CA ILE A 9 -10.08 4.61 -11.01
C ILE A 9 -9.65 4.08 -12.40
N PRO A 10 -8.64 3.21 -12.55
CA PRO A 10 -8.29 2.65 -13.86
C PRO A 10 -9.43 1.84 -14.47
N LEU A 11 -10.15 1.07 -13.65
CA LEU A 11 -11.32 0.32 -14.11
C LEU A 11 -12.44 1.23 -14.62
N SER A 12 -12.60 2.42 -14.05
CA SER A 12 -13.58 3.40 -14.54
C SER A 12 -13.21 3.96 -15.91
N VAL A 13 -11.92 4.23 -16.16
CA VAL A 13 -11.42 4.65 -17.47
C VAL A 13 -11.57 3.52 -18.49
N LEU A 14 -11.21 2.29 -18.12
CA LEU A 14 -11.43 1.11 -18.94
C LEU A 14 -12.90 0.94 -19.31
N ALA A 15 -13.82 1.02 -18.34
CA ALA A 15 -15.25 0.92 -18.57
C ALA A 15 -15.75 1.98 -19.55
N ALA A 16 -15.26 3.23 -19.45
CA ALA A 16 -15.60 4.30 -20.39
C ALA A 16 -15.07 4.02 -21.81
N MET A 17 -13.87 3.44 -21.92
CA MET A 17 -13.32 3.03 -23.23
C MET A 17 -14.14 1.92 -23.87
N LEU A 18 -14.53 0.91 -23.07
CA LEU A 18 -15.35 -0.21 -23.55
C LEU A 18 -16.77 0.21 -23.94
N ASP A 19 -17.33 1.19 -23.22
CA ASP A 19 -18.66 1.75 -23.54
C ASP A 19 -18.66 2.51 -24.89
N ASN A 20 -17.55 3.19 -25.19
CA ASN A 20 -17.36 3.90 -26.46
C ASN A 20 -17.02 2.96 -27.63
N ARG A 21 -16.70 1.68 -27.37
CA ARG A 21 -16.28 0.69 -28.37
C ARG A 21 -17.42 -0.29 -28.68
N GLU A 22 -17.65 -0.58 -29.96
CA GLU A 22 -18.65 -1.54 -30.44
C GLU A 22 -20.03 -1.45 -29.74
N LYS A 23 -20.54 -0.23 -29.54
CA LYS A 23 -21.82 0.03 -28.87
C LYS A 23 -21.94 -0.65 -27.49
N GLY A 24 -20.84 -0.73 -26.76
CA GLY A 24 -20.84 -1.25 -25.38
C GLY A 24 -20.94 -2.79 -25.24
N ARG A 25 -20.75 -3.54 -26.33
CA ARG A 25 -20.79 -5.02 -26.28
C ARG A 25 -19.85 -5.59 -25.21
N PHE A 26 -18.63 -5.05 -25.08
CA PHE A 26 -17.61 -5.51 -24.13
C PHE A 26 -17.88 -5.12 -22.68
N VAL A 27 -18.70 -4.10 -22.43
CA VAL A 27 -19.09 -3.69 -21.06
C VAL A 27 -19.80 -4.81 -20.31
N ARG A 28 -20.50 -5.69 -20.99
CA ARG A 28 -21.16 -6.84 -20.36
C ARG A 28 -20.15 -7.82 -19.75
N TYR A 29 -19.03 -8.06 -20.43
CA TYR A 29 -17.95 -8.91 -19.92
C TYR A 29 -17.22 -8.24 -18.77
N PHE A 30 -16.97 -6.93 -18.87
CA PHE A 30 -16.42 -6.15 -17.78
C PHE A 30 -17.29 -6.25 -16.51
N LYS A 31 -18.61 -6.07 -16.62
CA LYS A 31 -19.53 -6.19 -15.48
C LYS A 31 -19.52 -7.59 -14.86
N LYS A 32 -19.51 -8.64 -15.70
CA LYS A 32 -19.39 -10.02 -15.21
C LYS A 32 -18.08 -10.25 -14.48
N ALA A 33 -16.96 -9.78 -15.05
CA ALA A 33 -15.65 -9.90 -14.43
C ALA A 33 -15.56 -9.16 -13.10
N ALA A 34 -16.08 -7.92 -13.03
CA ALA A 34 -16.15 -7.15 -11.80
C ALA A 34 -17.00 -7.85 -10.71
N TYR A 35 -18.14 -8.42 -11.09
CA TYR A 35 -18.98 -9.20 -10.18
C TYR A 35 -18.23 -10.42 -9.62
N TRP A 36 -17.63 -11.24 -10.47
CA TRP A 36 -16.89 -12.42 -10.04
C TRP A 36 -15.61 -12.07 -9.27
N GLY A 37 -14.91 -11.01 -9.66
CA GLY A 37 -13.74 -10.53 -8.95
C GLY A 37 -14.08 -10.03 -7.55
N PHE A 38 -15.15 -9.25 -7.41
CA PHE A 38 -15.62 -8.75 -6.11
C PHE A 38 -16.00 -9.88 -5.15
N TRP A 39 -16.89 -10.80 -5.59
CA TRP A 39 -17.29 -11.92 -4.75
C TRP A 39 -16.14 -12.90 -4.51
N GLY A 40 -15.25 -13.07 -5.48
CA GLY A 40 -14.02 -13.86 -5.33
C GLY A 40 -13.12 -13.32 -4.24
N SER A 41 -12.94 -11.99 -4.16
CA SER A 41 -12.15 -11.35 -3.10
C SER A 41 -12.74 -11.60 -1.71
N ILE A 42 -14.06 -11.48 -1.57
CA ILE A 42 -14.77 -11.75 -0.30
C ILE A 42 -14.62 -13.22 0.07
N PHE A 43 -14.80 -14.14 -0.88
CA PHE A 43 -14.69 -15.57 -0.64
C PHE A 43 -13.26 -15.95 -0.19
N ILE A 44 -12.24 -15.51 -0.89
CA ILE A 44 -10.85 -15.80 -0.52
C ILE A 44 -10.51 -15.21 0.86
N MET A 45 -10.99 -13.99 1.16
CA MET A 45 -10.79 -13.40 2.48
C MET A 45 -11.48 -14.21 3.58
N ALA A 46 -12.69 -14.70 3.34
CA ALA A 46 -13.41 -15.57 4.28
C ALA A 46 -12.68 -16.90 4.51
N VAL A 47 -12.18 -17.53 3.44
CA VAL A 47 -11.36 -18.77 3.53
C VAL A 47 -10.09 -18.50 4.32
N LYS A 48 -9.37 -17.41 4.04
CA LYS A 48 -8.16 -17.04 4.78
C LYS A 48 -8.43 -16.86 6.26
N GLN A 49 -9.50 -16.15 6.62
CA GLN A 49 -9.86 -15.89 8.01
C GLN A 49 -10.28 -17.16 8.73
N GLY A 50 -11.04 -18.03 8.06
CA GLY A 50 -11.51 -19.29 8.66
C GLY A 50 -10.41 -20.34 8.85
N THR A 51 -9.48 -20.44 7.91
CA THR A 51 -8.45 -21.50 7.92
C THR A 51 -7.10 -21.03 8.49
N ARG A 52 -6.88 -19.73 8.61
CA ARG A 52 -5.63 -19.06 9.06
C ARG A 52 -4.37 -19.45 8.29
N THR A 53 -4.20 -20.71 7.94
CA THR A 53 -2.99 -21.28 7.33
C THR A 53 -3.13 -21.72 5.88
N ALA A 54 -4.34 -22.00 5.39
CA ALA A 54 -4.56 -22.57 4.05
C ALA A 54 -4.20 -21.59 2.91
N VAL A 55 -4.33 -20.28 3.15
CA VAL A 55 -4.00 -19.26 2.15
C VAL A 55 -2.86 -18.39 2.65
N SER A 56 -1.65 -18.60 2.10
CA SER A 56 -0.54 -17.68 2.29
C SER A 56 -0.84 -16.38 1.55
N ARG A 57 -0.86 -15.24 2.27
CA ARG A 57 -1.09 -13.92 1.70
C ARG A 57 -0.10 -13.62 0.58
N GLU A 58 1.19 -13.80 0.84
CA GLU A 58 2.26 -13.51 -0.11
C GLU A 58 2.12 -14.31 -1.40
N VAL A 59 1.82 -15.61 -1.32
CA VAL A 59 1.66 -16.46 -2.50
C VAL A 59 0.44 -16.05 -3.30
N PHE A 60 -0.68 -15.81 -2.61
CA PHE A 60 -1.92 -15.41 -3.27
C PHE A 60 -1.79 -14.06 -3.97
N GLU A 61 -1.26 -13.05 -3.27
CA GLU A 61 -1.02 -11.72 -3.83
C GLU A 61 0.02 -11.75 -4.96
N GLY A 62 1.08 -12.57 -4.83
CA GLY A 62 2.06 -12.74 -5.89
C GLY A 62 1.46 -13.35 -7.16
N ILE A 63 0.62 -14.38 -7.04
CA ILE A 63 -0.08 -15.00 -8.18
C ILE A 63 -1.06 -14.01 -8.81
N THR A 64 -1.84 -13.31 -8.00
CA THR A 64 -2.84 -12.35 -8.50
C THR A 64 -2.18 -11.13 -9.13
N ALA A 65 -1.06 -10.64 -8.59
CA ALA A 65 -0.26 -9.59 -9.21
C ALA A 65 0.30 -10.04 -10.57
N PHE A 66 0.86 -11.25 -10.64
CA PHE A 66 1.40 -11.78 -11.90
C PHE A 66 0.30 -11.94 -12.96
N THR A 67 -0.85 -12.49 -12.59
CA THR A 67 -1.99 -12.63 -13.52
C THR A 67 -2.56 -11.27 -13.94
N ALA A 68 -2.55 -10.27 -13.05
CA ALA A 68 -2.95 -8.91 -13.38
C ALA A 68 -1.98 -8.29 -14.40
N ILE A 69 -0.66 -8.40 -14.21
CA ILE A 69 0.36 -7.95 -15.17
C ILE A 69 0.13 -8.56 -16.55
N CYS A 70 -0.06 -9.88 -16.63
CA CYS A 70 -0.33 -10.55 -17.89
C CYS A 70 -1.61 -10.02 -18.56
N GLY A 71 -2.68 -9.86 -17.79
CA GLY A 71 -3.95 -9.32 -18.27
C GLY A 71 -3.82 -7.88 -18.77
N GLU A 72 -3.17 -7.01 -18.01
CA GLU A 72 -2.97 -5.59 -18.35
C GLU A 72 -2.14 -5.41 -19.62
N VAL A 73 -1.05 -6.14 -19.77
CA VAL A 73 -0.20 -6.10 -20.98
C VAL A 73 -0.99 -6.55 -22.21
N LEU A 74 -1.70 -7.68 -22.11
CA LEU A 74 -2.56 -8.16 -23.20
C LEU A 74 -3.66 -7.15 -23.53
N LEU A 75 -4.30 -6.59 -22.51
CA LEU A 75 -5.37 -5.61 -22.68
C LEU A 75 -4.88 -4.35 -23.39
N LEU A 76 -3.72 -3.81 -23.04
CA LEU A 76 -3.11 -2.66 -23.70
C LEU A 76 -2.83 -2.92 -25.18
N GLN A 77 -2.36 -4.11 -25.53
CA GLN A 77 -2.12 -4.49 -26.93
C GLN A 77 -3.41 -4.53 -27.74
N PHE A 78 -4.48 -5.12 -27.18
CA PHE A 78 -5.77 -5.22 -27.87
C PHE A 78 -6.54 -3.90 -27.91
N LEU A 79 -6.35 -3.02 -26.93
CA LEU A 79 -6.96 -1.69 -26.95
C LEU A 79 -6.37 -0.78 -28.05
N ARG A 80 -5.11 -1.01 -28.42
CA ARG A 80 -4.43 -0.24 -29.48
C ARG A 80 -4.87 -0.68 -30.90
N SER A 81 -5.18 -1.95 -31.09
CA SER A 81 -5.52 -2.52 -32.40
C SER A 81 -7.03 -2.56 -32.63
N GLU A 82 -7.47 -2.44 -33.89
CA GLU A 82 -8.86 -2.74 -34.25
C GLU A 82 -9.08 -4.25 -34.24
N THR A 83 -10.19 -4.70 -33.64
CA THR A 83 -10.54 -6.12 -33.54
C THR A 83 -11.28 -6.57 -34.80
N VAL A 84 -10.53 -7.01 -35.82
CA VAL A 84 -11.12 -7.40 -37.11
C VAL A 84 -11.52 -8.88 -37.13
N SER A 85 -10.76 -9.78 -36.47
CA SER A 85 -11.03 -11.24 -36.49
C SER A 85 -11.77 -11.71 -35.23
N GLU A 86 -12.57 -12.79 -35.34
CA GLU A 86 -13.31 -13.37 -34.19
C GLU A 86 -12.34 -13.85 -33.08
N LEU A 87 -11.21 -14.47 -33.47
CA LEU A 87 -10.17 -14.89 -32.52
C LEU A 87 -9.67 -13.70 -31.70
N ARG A 88 -9.40 -12.56 -32.32
CA ARG A 88 -8.96 -11.34 -31.61
C ARG A 88 -10.03 -10.80 -30.69
N LYS A 89 -11.30 -10.88 -31.07
CA LYS A 89 -12.41 -10.48 -30.18
C LYS A 89 -12.48 -11.38 -28.95
N GLU A 90 -12.27 -12.67 -29.13
CA GLU A 90 -12.25 -13.63 -28.03
C GLU A 90 -11.07 -13.39 -27.08
N LEU A 91 -9.87 -13.21 -27.62
CA LEU A 91 -8.68 -12.87 -26.83
C LEU A 91 -8.85 -11.52 -26.08
N PHE A 92 -9.42 -10.52 -26.75
CA PHE A 92 -9.73 -9.24 -26.11
C PHE A 92 -10.75 -9.39 -24.97
N ARG A 93 -11.81 -10.19 -25.17
CA ARG A 93 -12.77 -10.52 -24.11
C ARG A 93 -12.08 -11.19 -22.92
N ASN A 94 -11.25 -12.18 -23.19
CA ASN A 94 -10.52 -12.90 -22.15
C ASN A 94 -9.51 -12.02 -21.41
N SER A 95 -8.82 -11.11 -22.11
CA SER A 95 -7.93 -10.12 -21.46
C SER A 95 -8.68 -9.16 -20.54
N ILE A 96 -9.88 -8.70 -20.93
CA ILE A 96 -10.75 -7.90 -20.04
C ILE A 96 -11.10 -8.69 -18.78
N MET A 97 -11.56 -9.93 -18.95
CA MET A 97 -11.95 -10.77 -17.81
C MET A 97 -10.76 -11.04 -16.90
N LEU A 98 -9.61 -11.41 -17.46
CA LEU A 98 -8.39 -11.68 -16.70
C LEU A 98 -7.94 -10.46 -15.90
N THR A 99 -7.80 -9.30 -16.55
CA THR A 99 -7.38 -8.04 -15.92
C THR A 99 -8.33 -7.65 -14.78
N VAL A 100 -9.62 -7.60 -15.06
CA VAL A 100 -10.59 -7.11 -14.07
C VAL A 100 -10.69 -8.05 -12.87
N VAL A 101 -10.77 -9.37 -13.08
CA VAL A 101 -10.82 -10.35 -11.99
C VAL A 101 -9.54 -10.31 -11.16
N SER A 102 -8.37 -10.31 -11.81
CA SER A 102 -7.08 -10.29 -11.10
C SER A 102 -6.87 -9.02 -10.28
N LEU A 103 -7.24 -7.85 -10.81
CA LEU A 103 -7.17 -6.59 -10.07
C LEU A 103 -8.11 -6.57 -8.85
N PHE A 104 -9.33 -7.12 -9.00
CA PHE A 104 -10.23 -7.26 -7.86
C PHE A 104 -9.68 -8.22 -6.81
N LEU A 105 -9.09 -9.35 -7.20
CA LEU A 105 -8.50 -10.30 -6.27
C LEU A 105 -7.28 -9.71 -5.57
N TYR A 106 -6.42 -9.00 -6.29
CA TYR A 106 -5.21 -8.38 -5.75
C TYR A 106 -5.53 -7.24 -4.78
N TYR A 107 -6.21 -6.18 -5.27
CA TYR A 107 -6.55 -5.03 -4.43
C TYR A 107 -7.72 -5.28 -3.48
N GLY A 108 -8.65 -6.16 -3.84
CA GLY A 108 -9.81 -6.47 -3.02
C GLY A 108 -9.42 -7.13 -1.69
N MET A 109 -8.41 -7.96 -1.70
CA MET A 109 -7.87 -8.55 -0.46
C MET A 109 -7.28 -7.48 0.46
N GLU A 110 -6.49 -6.55 -0.09
CA GLU A 110 -5.92 -5.43 0.65
C GLU A 110 -7.00 -4.49 1.22
N ILE A 111 -8.06 -4.24 0.45
CA ILE A 111 -9.21 -3.44 0.90
C ILE A 111 -9.92 -4.09 2.08
N LEU A 112 -10.13 -5.42 2.01
CA LEU A 112 -10.89 -6.16 3.01
C LEU A 112 -10.08 -6.49 4.27
N ILE A 113 -8.74 -6.58 4.17
CA ILE A 113 -7.89 -6.98 5.30
C ILE A 113 -7.97 -5.94 6.43
N VAL A 114 -7.99 -4.64 6.12
CA VAL A 114 -7.99 -3.56 7.12
C VAL A 114 -9.21 -3.64 8.06
N PRO A 115 -10.46 -3.64 7.58
CA PRO A 115 -11.61 -3.73 8.48
C PRO A 115 -11.68 -5.07 9.22
N VAL A 116 -11.27 -6.18 8.55
CA VAL A 116 -11.28 -7.51 9.17
C VAL A 116 -10.25 -7.60 10.28
N THR A 117 -9.01 -7.17 10.05
CA THR A 117 -7.97 -7.17 11.09
C THR A 117 -8.33 -6.25 12.23
N THR A 118 -8.88 -5.07 11.96
CA THR A 118 -9.33 -4.13 13.00
C THR A 118 -10.34 -4.78 13.95
N VAL A 119 -11.29 -5.56 13.43
CA VAL A 119 -12.29 -6.26 14.26
C VAL A 119 -11.66 -7.45 15.00
N THR A 120 -10.78 -8.22 14.35
CA THR A 120 -10.24 -9.46 14.93
C THR A 120 -9.12 -9.24 15.93
N THR A 121 -8.43 -8.08 15.89
CA THR A 121 -7.36 -7.72 16.82
C THR A 121 -7.81 -6.77 17.93
N ALA A 122 -9.03 -6.25 17.87
CA ALA A 122 -9.56 -5.37 18.90
C ALA A 122 -9.75 -6.14 20.22
N GLU A 123 -9.19 -5.64 21.31
CA GLU A 123 -9.41 -6.18 22.68
C GLU A 123 -10.90 -6.08 23.06
N VAL A 124 -11.56 -5.01 22.64
CA VAL A 124 -12.99 -4.80 22.78
C VAL A 124 -13.60 -4.52 21.41
N ILE A 125 -14.40 -5.45 20.88
CA ILE A 125 -15.02 -5.35 19.55
C ILE A 125 -15.86 -4.07 19.40
N VAL A 126 -16.52 -3.65 20.48
CA VAL A 126 -17.37 -2.44 20.52
C VAL A 126 -16.60 -1.33 21.25
N SER A 127 -15.52 -0.82 20.64
CA SER A 127 -14.82 0.37 21.12
C SER A 127 -15.03 1.53 20.15
N ILE A 128 -14.96 2.77 20.67
CA ILE A 128 -15.03 3.99 19.85
C ILE A 128 -13.89 4.00 18.81
N GLU A 129 -12.71 3.52 19.20
CA GLU A 129 -11.55 3.45 18.33
C GLU A 129 -11.78 2.49 17.15
N THR A 130 -12.28 1.27 17.43
CA THR A 130 -12.65 0.30 16.39
C THR A 130 -13.70 0.86 15.44
N ALA A 131 -14.73 1.54 16.00
CA ALA A 131 -15.77 2.17 15.20
C ALA A 131 -15.23 3.29 14.29
N ILE A 132 -14.31 4.14 14.77
CA ILE A 132 -13.67 5.19 13.97
C ILE A 132 -12.82 4.60 12.85
N LYS A 133 -12.03 3.55 13.12
CA LYS A 133 -11.20 2.88 12.10
C LYS A 133 -12.06 2.26 10.99
N ILE A 134 -13.14 1.57 11.35
CA ILE A 134 -14.09 0.99 10.37
C ILE A 134 -14.80 2.10 9.59
N LEU A 135 -15.28 3.13 10.26
CA LEU A 135 -15.93 4.27 9.61
C LEU A 135 -15.00 4.95 8.62
N GLY A 136 -13.73 5.17 9.00
CA GLY A 136 -12.70 5.72 8.13
C GLY A 136 -12.47 4.86 6.88
N ALA A 137 -12.41 3.53 7.02
CA ALA A 137 -12.29 2.61 5.90
C ALA A 137 -13.50 2.69 4.95
N VAL A 138 -14.72 2.69 5.50
CA VAL A 138 -15.97 2.80 4.72
C VAL A 138 -16.04 4.14 3.99
N VAL A 139 -15.77 5.25 4.69
CA VAL A 139 -15.77 6.60 4.09
C VAL A 139 -14.71 6.69 2.99
N GLY A 140 -13.50 6.16 3.21
CA GLY A 140 -12.45 6.13 2.20
C GLY A 140 -12.84 5.35 0.94
N LEU A 141 -13.53 4.21 1.08
CA LEU A 141 -14.05 3.43 -0.05
C LEU A 141 -15.19 4.15 -0.78
N LEU A 142 -16.09 4.79 -0.05
CA LEU A 142 -17.16 5.61 -0.65
C LEU A 142 -16.57 6.77 -1.47
N PHE A 143 -15.52 7.43 -0.98
CA PHE A 143 -14.83 8.46 -1.74
C PHE A 143 -14.18 7.91 -3.01
N ALA A 144 -13.48 6.78 -2.94
CA ALA A 144 -12.89 6.14 -4.11
C ALA A 144 -13.98 5.75 -5.15
N TRP A 145 -15.09 5.21 -4.69
CA TRP A 145 -16.22 4.83 -5.53
C TRP A 145 -16.88 6.04 -6.21
N MET A 146 -17.18 7.10 -5.46
CA MET A 146 -17.72 8.35 -6.03
C MET A 146 -16.75 8.96 -7.04
N GLY A 147 -15.45 9.01 -6.71
CA GLY A 147 -14.41 9.48 -7.63
C GLY A 147 -14.40 8.68 -8.93
N SER A 148 -14.52 7.35 -8.86
CA SER A 148 -14.56 6.48 -10.04
C SER A 148 -15.76 6.76 -10.94
N ILE A 149 -16.95 7.03 -10.37
CA ILE A 149 -18.15 7.43 -11.13
C ILE A 149 -17.90 8.75 -11.87
N PHE A 150 -17.27 9.72 -11.22
CA PHE A 150 -16.96 10.99 -11.84
C PHE A 150 -15.95 10.86 -12.97
N VAL A 151 -14.90 10.07 -12.77
CA VAL A 151 -13.91 9.77 -13.82
C VAL A 151 -14.58 9.05 -15.00
N TYR A 152 -15.40 8.05 -14.76
CA TYR A 152 -16.17 7.35 -15.81
C TYR A 152 -17.03 8.30 -16.64
N ARG A 153 -17.83 9.16 -15.98
CA ARG A 153 -18.70 10.13 -16.67
C ARG A 153 -17.91 11.14 -17.50
N SER A 154 -16.78 11.62 -16.99
CA SER A 154 -15.91 12.55 -17.69
C SER A 154 -15.20 11.87 -18.87
N ALA A 155 -14.70 10.65 -18.66
CA ALA A 155 -13.97 9.87 -19.64
C ALA A 155 -14.83 9.54 -20.87
N ARG A 156 -16.13 9.27 -20.71
CA ARG A 156 -17.05 9.03 -21.84
C ARG A 156 -17.13 10.18 -22.86
N SER A 157 -16.78 11.40 -22.44
CA SER A 157 -16.79 12.59 -23.30
C SER A 157 -15.49 12.80 -24.07
N LEU A 158 -14.46 11.97 -23.84
CA LEU A 158 -13.17 12.05 -24.50
C LEU A 158 -13.07 11.15 -25.73
N ARG A 159 -12.20 11.55 -26.68
CA ARG A 159 -11.85 10.72 -27.82
C ARG A 159 -11.08 9.46 -27.38
N SER A 160 -11.35 8.35 -28.03
CA SER A 160 -10.74 7.03 -27.71
C SER A 160 -9.21 7.07 -27.64
N LYS A 161 -8.52 7.81 -28.51
CA LYS A 161 -7.06 7.95 -28.48
C LYS A 161 -6.55 8.59 -27.16
N ARG A 162 -7.23 9.65 -26.69
CA ARG A 162 -6.83 10.30 -25.43
C ARG A 162 -7.11 9.42 -24.21
N LEU A 163 -8.24 8.72 -24.23
CA LEU A 163 -8.56 7.74 -23.19
C LEU A 163 -7.55 6.61 -23.13
N TYR A 164 -7.09 6.12 -24.28
CA TYR A 164 -6.04 5.12 -24.34
C TYR A 164 -4.75 5.60 -23.66
N VAL A 165 -4.31 6.84 -23.93
CA VAL A 165 -3.10 7.41 -23.28
C VAL A 165 -3.29 7.51 -21.77
N VAL A 166 -4.44 8.00 -21.30
CA VAL A 166 -4.76 8.08 -19.86
C VAL A 166 -4.69 6.68 -19.23
N PHE A 167 -5.37 5.72 -19.84
CA PHE A 167 -5.39 4.33 -19.35
C PHE A 167 -3.99 3.70 -19.37
N ALA A 168 -3.21 3.91 -20.43
CA ALA A 168 -1.86 3.36 -20.56
C ALA A 168 -0.91 3.90 -19.47
N ILE A 169 -0.99 5.20 -19.15
CA ILE A 169 -0.16 5.78 -18.07
C ILE A 169 -0.60 5.20 -16.70
N GLN A 170 -1.91 5.10 -16.44
CA GLN A 170 -2.40 4.49 -15.21
C GLN A 170 -1.98 3.04 -15.08
N THR A 171 -2.14 2.25 -16.14
CA THR A 171 -1.73 0.85 -16.17
C THR A 171 -0.20 0.72 -15.99
N ALA A 172 0.60 1.59 -16.60
CA ALA A 172 2.05 1.57 -16.40
C ALA A 172 2.44 1.82 -14.92
N ALA A 173 1.74 2.73 -14.23
CA ALA A 173 1.96 2.96 -12.80
C ALA A 173 1.57 1.73 -11.96
N LEU A 174 0.46 1.06 -12.28
CA LEU A 174 0.04 -0.18 -11.60
C LEU A 174 1.00 -1.33 -11.87
N LEU A 175 1.41 -1.53 -13.13
CA LEU A 175 2.40 -2.53 -13.51
C LEU A 175 3.71 -2.36 -12.74
N PHE A 176 4.18 -1.12 -12.62
CA PHE A 176 5.38 -0.83 -11.86
C PHE A 176 5.23 -1.22 -10.39
N GLN A 177 4.13 -0.85 -9.74
CA GLN A 177 3.82 -1.22 -8.36
C GLN A 177 3.76 -2.74 -8.17
N GLN A 178 3.09 -3.45 -9.08
CA GLN A 178 2.95 -4.91 -9.03
C GLN A 178 4.30 -5.61 -9.25
N ILE A 179 5.15 -5.10 -10.14
CA ILE A 179 6.50 -5.64 -10.37
C ILE A 179 7.36 -5.44 -9.12
N VAL A 180 7.34 -4.24 -8.51
CA VAL A 180 8.06 -3.97 -7.26
C VAL A 180 7.62 -4.95 -6.17
N TYR A 181 6.32 -5.21 -6.03
CA TYR A 181 5.79 -6.16 -5.07
C TYR A 181 6.24 -7.61 -5.33
N ILE A 182 6.22 -8.08 -6.59
CA ILE A 182 6.72 -9.41 -6.94
C ILE A 182 8.21 -9.54 -6.63
N VAL A 183 9.02 -8.53 -6.99
CA VAL A 183 10.46 -8.52 -6.67
C VAL A 183 10.68 -8.57 -5.16
N GLN A 184 9.88 -7.85 -4.38
CA GLN A 184 9.92 -7.89 -2.91
C GLN A 184 9.65 -9.30 -2.36
N ILE A 185 8.66 -10.01 -2.89
CA ILE A 185 8.37 -11.41 -2.51
C ILE A 185 9.56 -12.32 -2.85
N LEU A 186 10.14 -12.18 -4.06
CA LEU A 186 11.27 -12.99 -4.48
C LEU A 186 12.53 -12.74 -3.64
N MET A 187 12.74 -11.49 -3.20
CA MET A 187 13.81 -11.14 -2.25
C MET A 187 13.55 -11.73 -0.86
N ALA A 188 12.33 -11.64 -0.34
CA ALA A 188 11.96 -12.20 0.96
C ALA A 188 12.12 -13.73 1.01
N ARG A 189 11.98 -14.41 -0.14
CA ARG A 189 12.17 -15.86 -0.27
C ARG A 189 13.59 -16.27 -0.65
N ASN A 190 14.55 -15.33 -0.64
CA ASN A 190 15.97 -15.55 -1.02
C ASN A 190 16.16 -16.12 -2.44
N ILE A 191 15.18 -15.92 -3.34
CA ILE A 191 15.31 -16.30 -4.76
C ILE A 191 16.18 -15.25 -5.48
N LEU A 192 16.05 -13.99 -5.11
CA LEU A 192 16.88 -12.90 -5.59
C LEU A 192 17.85 -12.44 -4.48
N PRO A 193 19.10 -12.04 -4.83
CA PRO A 193 20.11 -11.66 -3.86
C PRO A 193 19.75 -10.34 -3.16
N LEU A 194 19.32 -10.43 -1.90
CA LEU A 194 18.86 -9.32 -1.07
C LEU A 194 19.90 -8.21 -0.97
N GLN A 195 21.16 -8.56 -0.68
CA GLN A 195 22.23 -7.60 -0.42
C GLN A 195 22.55 -6.68 -1.62
N LYS A 196 22.39 -7.16 -2.86
CA LYS A 196 22.66 -6.36 -4.07
C LYS A 196 21.50 -5.46 -4.46
N LEU A 197 20.27 -5.87 -4.17
CA LEU A 197 19.05 -5.22 -4.62
C LEU A 197 18.47 -4.26 -3.58
N ILE A 198 18.81 -4.41 -2.30
CA ILE A 198 18.18 -3.65 -1.19
C ILE A 198 18.38 -2.14 -1.33
N ASN A 199 19.55 -1.71 -1.82
CA ASN A 199 19.85 -0.28 -2.00
C ASN A 199 18.96 0.40 -3.06
N VAL A 200 18.47 -0.37 -4.04
CA VAL A 200 17.58 0.11 -5.10
C VAL A 200 16.12 -0.10 -4.70
N MET A 201 15.82 -1.27 -4.15
CA MET A 201 14.44 -1.65 -3.81
C MET A 201 13.92 -0.96 -2.56
N GLY A 202 14.79 -0.67 -1.56
CA GLY A 202 14.38 0.01 -0.34
C GLY A 202 13.64 1.33 -0.62
N PRO A 203 14.26 2.31 -1.33
CA PRO A 203 13.58 3.55 -1.69
C PRO A 203 12.31 3.35 -2.52
N LEU A 204 12.26 2.32 -3.40
CA LEU A 204 11.08 2.04 -4.22
C LEU A 204 9.93 1.49 -3.38
N ILE A 205 10.22 0.65 -2.39
CA ILE A 205 9.23 0.11 -1.45
C ILE A 205 8.69 1.22 -0.56
N ASP A 206 9.56 2.09 -0.03
CA ASP A 206 9.17 3.21 0.83
C ASP A 206 8.24 4.22 0.12
N HIS A 207 8.39 4.36 -1.20
CA HIS A 207 7.62 5.30 -2.01
C HIS A 207 6.50 4.61 -2.81
N GLN A 208 6.19 3.36 -2.54
CA GLN A 208 5.25 2.55 -3.31
C GLN A 208 3.83 3.16 -3.35
N SER A 209 3.39 3.76 -2.25
CA SER A 209 2.10 4.47 -2.18
C SER A 209 2.02 5.68 -3.12
N GLN A 210 3.15 6.30 -3.46
CA GLN A 210 3.18 7.47 -4.35
C GLN A 210 2.76 7.13 -5.78
N PHE A 211 2.92 5.90 -6.24
CA PHE A 211 2.48 5.48 -7.59
C PHE A 211 0.95 5.53 -7.73
N VAL A 212 0.21 5.35 -6.64
CA VAL A 212 -1.25 5.52 -6.62
C VAL A 212 -1.63 6.98 -6.90
N PHE A 213 -0.82 7.96 -6.45
CA PHE A 213 -1.04 9.36 -6.77
C PHE A 213 -0.89 9.64 -8.26
N ILE A 214 -0.01 8.94 -8.98
CA ILE A 214 0.11 9.07 -10.44
C ILE A 214 -1.20 8.62 -11.12
N VAL A 215 -1.73 7.46 -10.71
CA VAL A 215 -3.02 6.95 -11.20
C VAL A 215 -4.13 7.98 -11.02
N PHE A 216 -4.17 8.58 -9.84
CA PHE A 216 -5.17 9.58 -9.48
C PHE A 216 -4.97 10.91 -10.22
N ALA A 217 -3.75 11.44 -10.28
CA ALA A 217 -3.43 12.70 -10.95
C ALA A 217 -3.75 12.65 -12.46
N VAL A 218 -3.43 11.52 -13.11
CA VAL A 218 -3.75 11.31 -14.53
C VAL A 218 -5.27 11.21 -14.75
N ALA A 219 -6.00 10.56 -13.85
CA ALA A 219 -7.46 10.53 -13.91
C ALA A 219 -8.07 11.92 -13.70
N PHE A 220 -7.50 12.73 -12.81
CA PHE A 220 -7.92 14.10 -12.57
C PHE A 220 -7.72 15.01 -13.78
N ALA A 221 -6.67 14.80 -14.57
CA ALA A 221 -6.43 15.57 -15.79
C ALA A 221 -7.61 15.50 -16.78
N VAL A 222 -8.40 14.41 -16.75
CA VAL A 222 -9.56 14.22 -17.63
C VAL A 222 -10.69 15.24 -17.37
N PRO A 223 -11.28 15.33 -16.17
CA PRO A 223 -12.30 16.35 -15.89
C PRO A 223 -11.75 17.76 -15.92
N PHE A 224 -10.48 17.96 -15.55
CA PHE A 224 -9.82 19.27 -15.63
C PHE A 224 -9.67 19.76 -17.07
N ALA A 225 -9.26 18.90 -18.00
CA ALA A 225 -9.18 19.24 -19.43
C ALA A 225 -10.54 19.58 -20.02
N LEU A 226 -11.61 18.89 -19.60
CA LEU A 226 -12.98 19.20 -20.00
C LEU A 226 -13.47 20.53 -19.43
N PHE A 227 -13.06 20.87 -18.22
CA PHE A 227 -13.37 22.14 -17.59
C PHE A 227 -12.72 23.34 -18.30
N LEU A 228 -11.47 23.21 -18.74
CA LEU A 228 -10.74 24.25 -19.48
C LEU A 228 -11.19 24.41 -20.93
N GLN A 229 -12.02 23.49 -21.44
CA GLN A 229 -12.46 23.55 -22.83
C GLN A 229 -13.30 24.81 -23.08
N LYS A 230 -12.94 25.60 -24.13
CA LYS A 230 -13.69 26.78 -24.53
C LYS A 230 -15.10 26.39 -25.00
N ARG A 231 -16.07 27.29 -24.80
CA ARG A 231 -17.41 27.10 -25.33
C ARG A 231 -17.36 27.00 -26.86
N PRO A 232 -18.10 26.07 -27.47
CA PRO A 232 -18.20 26.04 -28.92
C PRO A 232 -18.88 27.33 -29.43
N ALA A 233 -18.28 27.97 -30.41
CA ALA A 233 -18.87 29.12 -31.07
C ALA A 233 -20.04 28.68 -31.94
N ARG A 234 -21.03 29.55 -32.12
CA ARG A 234 -22.13 29.34 -33.06
C ARG A 234 -21.59 29.41 -34.50
N LYS A 235 -21.97 28.43 -35.31
CA LYS A 235 -21.70 28.48 -36.76
C LYS A 235 -22.71 29.37 -37.45
N ASP A 236 -22.30 30.13 -38.48
CA ASP A 236 -23.14 31.14 -39.14
C ASP A 236 -24.47 30.60 -39.70
N ASN A 237 -24.55 29.36 -40.12
CA ASN A 237 -25.74 28.68 -40.65
C ASN A 237 -26.42 27.75 -39.67
N GLU A 238 -26.14 27.82 -38.36
CA GLU A 238 -26.68 26.88 -37.38
C GLU A 238 -28.04 27.35 -36.84
N ASN A 239 -29.04 26.44 -36.88
CA ASN A 239 -30.39 26.73 -36.36
C ASN A 239 -30.25 27.05 -34.82
N PRO A 240 -30.89 28.15 -34.36
CA PRO A 240 -30.87 28.56 -32.95
C PRO A 240 -31.26 27.43 -31.98
N ALA A 241 -32.18 26.55 -32.38
CA ALA A 241 -32.59 25.42 -31.58
C ALA A 241 -31.49 24.33 -31.44
N GLN A 242 -30.72 24.09 -32.50
CA GLN A 242 -29.56 23.19 -32.49
C GLN A 242 -28.42 23.74 -31.61
N TYR A 243 -28.14 25.05 -31.73
CA TYR A 243 -27.15 25.72 -30.91
C TYR A 243 -27.48 25.67 -29.40
N ARG A 244 -28.78 25.80 -29.03
CA ARG A 244 -29.22 25.63 -27.62
C ARG A 244 -28.92 24.22 -27.11
N LYS A 245 -29.06 23.15 -27.92
CA LYS A 245 -28.68 21.79 -27.54
C LYS A 245 -27.17 21.65 -27.31
N VAL A 246 -26.35 22.34 -28.14
CA VAL A 246 -24.90 22.37 -28.01
C VAL A 246 -24.52 23.08 -26.70
N ILE A 247 -25.12 24.24 -26.40
CA ILE A 247 -24.91 24.96 -25.14
C ILE A 247 -25.34 24.08 -23.92
N ALA A 248 -26.51 23.45 -24.00
CA ALA A 248 -26.99 22.59 -22.93
C ALA A 248 -26.01 21.43 -22.67
N SER A 249 -25.46 20.80 -23.73
CA SER A 249 -24.45 19.77 -23.61
C SER A 249 -23.13 20.29 -23.01
N ASP A 250 -22.70 21.51 -23.35
CA ASP A 250 -21.51 22.17 -22.81
C ASP A 250 -21.71 22.50 -21.31
N ILE A 251 -22.88 23.00 -20.93
CA ILE A 251 -23.24 23.24 -19.53
C ILE A 251 -23.23 21.95 -18.73
N HIS A 252 -23.76 20.85 -19.28
CA HIS A 252 -23.71 19.53 -18.67
C HIS A 252 -22.27 19.04 -18.47
N LYS A 253 -21.39 19.23 -19.47
CA LYS A 253 -19.94 18.93 -19.33
C LYS A 253 -19.28 19.80 -18.27
N LYS A 254 -19.65 21.06 -18.15
CA LYS A 254 -19.09 22.02 -17.18
C LYS A 254 -19.69 21.94 -15.78
N ARG A 255 -20.84 21.31 -15.59
CA ARG A 255 -21.32 20.87 -14.27
C ARG A 255 -20.32 19.92 -13.58
N GLY A 256 -19.35 19.40 -14.32
CA GLY A 256 -18.12 18.80 -13.78
C GLY A 256 -17.24 19.71 -12.92
N LYS A 257 -17.56 21.03 -12.74
CA LYS A 257 -16.88 21.89 -11.74
C LYS A 257 -16.91 21.28 -10.34
N ALA A 258 -18.07 20.79 -9.94
CA ALA A 258 -18.22 20.12 -8.65
C ALA A 258 -17.35 18.85 -8.55
N MET A 259 -17.16 18.14 -9.67
CA MET A 259 -16.26 16.98 -9.75
C MET A 259 -14.79 17.36 -9.53
N VAL A 260 -14.35 18.47 -10.13
CA VAL A 260 -12.97 18.97 -9.97
C VAL A 260 -12.74 19.36 -8.51
N VAL A 261 -13.66 20.11 -7.91
CA VAL A 261 -13.57 20.49 -6.49
C VAL A 261 -13.56 19.27 -5.60
N TYR A 262 -14.42 18.29 -5.86
CA TYR A 262 -14.48 17.04 -5.12
C TYR A 262 -13.17 16.24 -5.23
N LEU A 263 -12.60 16.11 -6.42
CA LEU A 263 -11.35 15.40 -6.63
C LEU A 263 -10.16 16.11 -5.97
N VAL A 264 -10.12 17.46 -6.02
CA VAL A 264 -9.11 18.24 -5.27
C VAL A 264 -9.28 18.02 -3.76
N ALA A 265 -10.50 18.07 -3.25
CA ALA A 265 -10.76 17.80 -1.84
C ALA A 265 -10.31 16.39 -1.45
N MET A 266 -10.56 15.38 -2.30
CA MET A 266 -10.06 14.02 -2.07
C MET A 266 -8.53 13.96 -2.01
N ILE A 267 -7.83 14.63 -2.93
CA ILE A 267 -6.35 14.69 -2.91
C ILE A 267 -5.88 15.29 -1.60
N LEU A 268 -6.44 16.44 -1.21
CA LEU A 268 -6.05 17.13 0.01
C LEU A 268 -6.31 16.27 1.26
N ILE A 269 -7.49 15.67 1.37
CA ILE A 269 -7.85 14.79 2.47
C ILE A 269 -6.93 13.57 2.52
N SER A 270 -6.66 12.94 1.36
CA SER A 270 -5.74 11.81 1.27
C SER A 270 -4.32 12.19 1.68
N SER A 271 -3.83 13.33 1.16
CA SER A 271 -2.47 13.79 1.42
C SER A 271 -2.28 14.15 2.88
N VAL A 272 -3.23 14.88 3.48
CA VAL A 272 -3.21 15.24 4.91
C VAL A 272 -3.36 13.99 5.76
N GLY A 273 -4.28 13.08 5.41
CA GLY A 273 -4.46 11.81 6.11
C GLY A 273 -3.21 10.95 6.06
N ASN A 274 -2.56 10.87 4.88
CA ASN A 274 -1.30 10.14 4.71
C ASN A 274 -0.15 10.76 5.50
N MET A 275 -0.02 12.10 5.48
CA MET A 275 0.97 12.80 6.30
C MET A 275 0.76 12.55 7.80
N TYR A 276 -0.51 12.50 8.23
CA TYR A 276 -0.83 12.25 9.64
C TYR A 276 -0.60 10.79 10.02
N ALA A 277 -1.01 9.84 9.16
CA ALA A 277 -0.82 8.41 9.38
C ALA A 277 0.65 7.98 9.32
N HIS A 278 1.45 8.62 8.46
CA HIS A 278 2.89 8.36 8.31
C HIS A 278 3.76 9.41 9.00
N LYS A 279 3.22 10.10 10.03
CA LYS A 279 4.05 10.93 10.89
C LYS A 279 5.13 10.00 11.46
N LYS A 280 6.36 10.12 10.89
CA LYS A 280 7.50 9.30 11.31
C LYS A 280 7.72 9.54 12.80
N GLU A 281 7.35 8.54 13.59
CA GLU A 281 7.70 8.55 15.01
C GLU A 281 9.22 8.55 15.09
N GLU A 282 9.75 9.58 15.73
CA GLU A 282 11.19 9.68 15.95
C GLU A 282 11.62 8.57 16.92
N LEU A 283 12.76 7.98 16.62
CA LEU A 283 13.37 7.02 17.54
C LEU A 283 13.66 7.75 18.85
N VAL A 284 13.21 7.20 19.96
CA VAL A 284 13.64 7.71 21.28
C VAL A 284 15.17 7.76 21.31
N PRO A 285 15.78 8.89 21.71
CA PRO A 285 17.24 9.00 21.75
C PRO A 285 17.86 7.86 22.57
N ALA A 286 18.89 7.25 22.01
CA ALA A 286 19.60 6.20 22.75
C ALA A 286 20.40 6.78 23.89
N VAL A 287 20.32 6.17 25.07
CA VAL A 287 21.16 6.51 26.22
C VAL A 287 22.56 5.94 25.98
N ASN A 288 23.55 6.79 25.94
CA ASN A 288 24.94 6.35 25.79
C ASN A 288 25.41 5.59 27.04
N VAL A 289 25.99 4.41 26.79
CA VAL A 289 26.57 3.57 27.83
C VAL A 289 28.03 3.24 27.53
N THR A 290 28.82 3.08 28.55
CA THR A 290 30.24 2.71 28.45
C THR A 290 30.49 1.38 29.13
N ALA A 291 31.44 0.61 28.60
CA ALA A 291 31.89 -0.60 29.26
C ALA A 291 32.91 -0.26 30.36
N VAL A 292 32.71 -0.83 31.55
CA VAL A 292 33.66 -0.80 32.65
C VAL A 292 34.09 -2.24 32.93
N ASN A 293 35.36 -2.53 32.93
CA ASN A 293 35.90 -3.88 33.07
C ASN A 293 35.32 -4.87 32.03
N ASN A 294 35.21 -4.40 30.77
CA ASN A 294 34.64 -5.19 29.63
C ASN A 294 33.15 -5.57 29.78
N VAL A 295 32.41 -4.90 30.65
CA VAL A 295 30.97 -5.15 30.86
C VAL A 295 30.20 -3.83 30.84
N VAL A 296 29.12 -3.78 30.08
CA VAL A 296 28.11 -2.71 30.15
C VAL A 296 27.09 -3.09 31.21
N SER A 297 26.90 -2.26 32.21
CA SER A 297 26.01 -2.47 33.34
C SER A 297 24.85 -1.47 33.33
N ILE A 298 23.62 -1.94 33.36
CA ILE A 298 22.41 -1.12 33.34
C ILE A 298 21.57 -1.46 34.58
N PRO A 299 21.32 -0.48 35.47
CA PRO A 299 20.47 -0.72 36.65
C PRO A 299 19.08 -1.17 36.24
N LEU A 300 18.57 -2.24 36.83
CA LEU A 300 17.24 -2.79 36.56
C LEU A 300 16.12 -1.76 36.84
N SER A 301 16.35 -0.87 37.82
CA SER A 301 15.40 0.21 38.13
C SER A 301 15.13 1.16 36.98
N LYS A 302 15.99 1.22 35.95
CA LYS A 302 15.80 2.04 34.74
C LYS A 302 15.05 1.34 33.61
N VAL A 303 14.82 0.02 33.70
CA VAL A 303 14.29 -0.79 32.60
C VAL A 303 13.17 -1.74 33.06
N ASN A 304 12.61 -1.54 34.25
CA ASN A 304 11.59 -2.41 34.86
C ASN A 304 10.13 -1.87 34.70
N ASP A 305 9.94 -0.84 33.90
CA ASP A 305 8.64 -0.19 33.66
C ASP A 305 7.82 -0.82 32.52
N GLY A 306 8.40 -1.81 31.82
CA GLY A 306 7.74 -2.50 30.69
C GLY A 306 7.74 -1.72 29.37
N HIS A 307 8.40 -0.55 29.35
CA HIS A 307 8.61 0.28 28.13
C HIS A 307 9.89 -0.11 27.38
N LEU A 308 9.98 0.39 26.15
CA LEU A 308 11.15 0.20 25.28
C LEU A 308 12.28 1.14 25.69
N HIS A 309 13.36 0.60 26.23
CA HIS A 309 14.57 1.36 26.51
C HIS A 309 15.63 1.12 25.45
N ARG A 310 16.23 2.19 24.95
CA ARG A 310 17.27 2.16 23.93
C ARG A 310 18.59 2.66 24.48
N PHE A 311 19.65 1.90 24.21
CA PHE A 311 21.01 2.21 24.60
C PHE A 311 21.93 2.22 23.39
N ALA A 312 23.02 2.98 23.46
CA ALA A 312 24.07 3.04 22.45
C ALA A 312 25.45 2.85 23.13
N TYR A 313 26.18 1.88 22.62
CA TYR A 313 27.57 1.63 22.95
C TYR A 313 28.43 2.01 21.76
N HIS A 314 29.50 2.79 21.99
CA HIS A 314 30.44 3.19 20.96
C HIS A 314 31.63 2.25 20.94
N THR A 315 31.83 1.55 19.81
CA THR A 315 33.01 0.69 19.63
C THR A 315 34.31 1.49 19.52
N GLN A 316 35.45 0.85 19.64
CA GLN A 316 36.76 1.51 19.45
C GLN A 316 36.93 2.12 18.06
N LYS A 317 36.16 1.63 17.05
CA LYS A 317 36.15 2.15 15.68
C LYS A 317 35.19 3.34 15.48
N GLY A 318 34.50 3.77 16.55
CA GLY A 318 33.55 4.87 16.50
C GLY A 318 32.15 4.53 16.04
N THR A 319 31.85 3.24 15.78
CA THR A 319 30.49 2.81 15.39
C THR A 319 29.58 2.79 16.60
N ALA A 320 28.40 3.43 16.52
CA ALA A 320 27.39 3.40 17.56
C ALA A 320 26.54 2.12 17.43
N VAL A 321 26.81 1.15 18.26
CA VAL A 321 26.04 -0.12 18.35
C VAL A 321 24.85 0.11 19.27
N ARG A 322 23.64 0.10 18.70
CA ARG A 322 22.41 0.30 19.46
C ARG A 322 21.79 -1.02 19.86
N PHE A 323 21.24 -1.06 21.07
CA PHE A 323 20.49 -2.20 21.57
C PHE A 323 19.29 -1.76 22.39
N ILE A 324 18.32 -2.63 22.52
CA ILE A 324 17.07 -2.40 23.24
C ILE A 324 16.91 -3.36 24.40
N VAL A 325 16.26 -2.88 25.44
CA VAL A 325 15.87 -3.64 26.62
C VAL A 325 14.41 -3.41 26.93
N VAL A 326 13.67 -4.46 27.19
CA VAL A 326 12.25 -4.41 27.55
C VAL A 326 11.94 -5.45 28.63
N LEU A 327 11.20 -5.08 29.63
CA LEU A 327 10.65 -6.03 30.60
C LEU A 327 9.51 -6.81 29.94
N LYS A 328 9.63 -8.16 29.82
CA LYS A 328 8.62 -9.03 29.20
C LYS A 328 7.46 -9.34 30.14
N GLY A 329 7.73 -9.44 31.40
CA GLY A 329 6.81 -9.81 32.48
C GLY A 329 7.57 -10.53 33.61
N GLY A 330 7.18 -10.29 34.85
CA GLY A 330 7.90 -10.81 36.02
C GLY A 330 9.33 -10.27 36.09
N SER A 331 10.33 -11.12 36.07
CA SER A 331 11.77 -10.78 36.11
C SER A 331 12.50 -11.04 34.78
N ALA A 332 11.77 -11.35 33.69
CA ALA A 332 12.38 -11.69 32.42
C ALA A 332 12.53 -10.46 31.51
N TYR A 333 13.72 -10.21 30.98
CA TYR A 333 14.00 -9.13 30.05
C TYR A 333 14.14 -9.64 28.62
N GLY A 334 13.67 -8.84 27.64
CA GLY A 334 13.97 -9.00 26.23
C GLY A 334 15.14 -8.06 25.88
N VAL A 335 16.27 -8.62 25.51
CA VAL A 335 17.45 -7.85 25.12
C VAL A 335 17.85 -8.25 23.70
N GLY A 336 18.09 -7.25 22.85
CA GLY A 336 18.49 -7.47 21.47
C GLY A 336 19.08 -6.22 20.84
N PHE A 337 19.79 -6.39 19.74
CA PHE A 337 20.26 -5.27 18.95
C PHE A 337 19.07 -4.46 18.39
N ASP A 338 19.19 -3.15 18.28
CA ASP A 338 18.21 -2.28 17.66
C ASP A 338 18.24 -2.42 16.12
N ALA A 339 18.26 -3.67 15.71
CA ALA A 339 18.37 -4.14 14.32
C ALA A 339 17.73 -5.52 14.18
N CYS A 340 17.20 -5.85 12.99
CA CYS A 340 16.73 -7.18 12.66
C CYS A 340 17.38 -7.73 11.39
N GLU A 341 17.24 -9.04 11.17
CA GLU A 341 17.83 -9.72 10.01
C GLU A 341 17.22 -9.23 8.67
N ILE A 342 15.98 -8.73 8.69
CA ILE A 342 15.24 -8.33 7.49
C ILE A 342 15.40 -6.84 7.21
N CYS A 343 15.18 -5.98 8.21
CA CYS A 343 15.13 -4.52 8.04
C CYS A 343 16.45 -3.81 8.40
N GLY A 344 17.46 -4.55 8.87
CA GLY A 344 18.74 -3.98 9.29
C GLY A 344 18.63 -3.08 10.52
N ALA A 345 19.48 -2.05 10.60
CA ALA A 345 19.64 -1.14 11.73
C ALA A 345 18.61 0.01 11.76
N THR A 346 17.41 -0.19 11.26
CA THR A 346 16.36 0.86 11.23
C THR A 346 15.76 1.15 12.59
N GLY A 347 15.82 0.19 13.50
CA GLY A 347 15.41 0.33 14.88
C GLY A 347 13.93 0.04 15.16
N TYR A 348 13.57 0.08 16.44
CA TYR A 348 12.23 -0.18 16.94
C TYR A 348 11.67 1.05 17.64
N ILE A 349 10.37 1.25 17.57
CA ILE A 349 9.62 2.29 18.27
C ILE A 349 8.60 1.65 19.21
N GLU A 350 8.15 2.36 20.21
CA GLU A 350 7.00 1.97 21.01
C GLU A 350 5.80 2.80 20.60
N ARG A 351 4.73 2.13 20.20
CA ARG A 351 3.45 2.72 19.81
C ARG A 351 2.33 2.06 20.59
N GLU A 352 1.58 2.82 21.37
CA GLU A 352 0.47 2.32 22.21
C GLU A 352 0.87 1.13 23.10
N GLY A 353 2.07 1.17 23.70
CA GLY A 353 2.62 0.11 24.53
C GLY A 353 3.08 -1.14 23.76
N GLN A 354 3.02 -1.14 22.43
CA GLN A 354 3.51 -2.21 21.57
C GLN A 354 4.83 -1.82 20.92
N ILE A 355 5.73 -2.78 20.76
CA ILE A 355 7.02 -2.55 20.11
C ILE A 355 6.86 -2.86 18.62
N VAL A 356 7.22 -1.90 17.79
CA VAL A 356 7.00 -1.91 16.35
C VAL A 356 8.32 -1.70 15.63
N CYS A 357 8.59 -2.47 14.58
CA CYS A 357 9.73 -2.21 13.70
C CYS A 357 9.47 -0.93 12.90
N LYS A 358 10.39 0.04 12.98
CA LYS A 358 10.23 1.36 12.34
C LYS A 358 10.13 1.30 10.81
N LEU A 359 10.71 0.29 10.15
CA LEU A 359 10.71 0.18 8.70
C LEU A 359 9.47 -0.54 8.15
N CYS A 360 9.15 -1.71 8.71
CA CYS A 360 8.10 -2.57 8.16
C CYS A 360 6.78 -2.51 8.94
N ASP A 361 6.69 -1.70 10.00
CA ASP A 361 5.51 -1.51 10.87
C ASP A 361 4.96 -2.81 11.49
N VAL A 362 5.78 -3.88 11.53
CA VAL A 362 5.40 -5.14 12.15
C VAL A 362 5.46 -5.00 13.66
N VAL A 363 4.35 -5.33 14.33
CA VAL A 363 4.25 -5.36 15.79
C VAL A 363 4.97 -6.59 16.32
N MET A 364 5.91 -6.36 17.25
CA MET A 364 6.64 -7.42 17.93
C MET A 364 5.87 -7.88 19.17
N ASN A 365 5.74 -9.18 19.33
CA ASN A 365 5.29 -9.70 20.61
C ASN A 365 6.41 -9.54 21.65
N LYS A 366 6.13 -8.82 22.75
CA LYS A 366 7.11 -8.59 23.82
C LYS A 366 7.77 -9.88 24.30
N SER A 367 7.04 -10.99 24.34
CA SER A 367 7.58 -12.29 24.78
C SER A 367 8.65 -12.85 23.85
N THR A 368 8.63 -12.51 22.55
CA THR A 368 9.57 -13.01 21.54
C THR A 368 10.80 -12.12 21.33
N ILE A 369 10.85 -10.93 21.96
CA ILE A 369 12.03 -10.06 21.90
C ILE A 369 13.23 -10.78 22.54
N GLY A 370 14.35 -10.83 21.81
CA GLY A 370 15.53 -11.61 22.18
C GLY A 370 15.50 -13.05 21.72
N MET A 371 14.48 -13.46 20.92
CA MET A 371 14.48 -14.72 20.18
C MET A 371 14.91 -14.46 18.74
N LYS A 372 15.60 -15.44 18.14
CA LYS A 372 16.08 -15.35 16.77
C LYS A 372 14.93 -15.56 15.77
N GLY A 373 14.89 -14.74 14.72
CA GLY A 373 14.08 -14.94 13.53
C GLY A 373 13.10 -13.82 13.20
N GLY A 374 12.81 -13.65 11.91
CA GLY A 374 11.88 -12.66 11.36
C GLY A 374 12.32 -11.22 11.62
N CYS A 375 11.33 -10.35 11.90
CA CYS A 375 11.59 -8.97 12.28
C CYS A 375 11.92 -8.78 13.76
N ASN A 376 12.14 -9.87 14.54
CA ASN A 376 12.58 -9.73 15.93
C ASN A 376 13.96 -9.07 16.01
N PRO A 377 14.22 -8.30 17.08
CA PRO A 377 15.57 -7.82 17.40
C PRO A 377 16.56 -8.98 17.45
N ILE A 378 17.71 -8.79 16.80
CA ILE A 378 18.78 -9.81 16.86
C ILE A 378 19.17 -10.04 18.31
N PRO A 379 19.12 -11.28 18.80
CA PRO A 379 19.33 -11.56 20.22
C PRO A 379 20.69 -11.11 20.73
N LEU A 380 20.70 -10.49 21.91
CA LEU A 380 21.90 -10.10 22.62
C LEU A 380 21.90 -10.80 23.99
N LYS A 381 22.94 -11.58 24.27
CA LYS A 381 23.08 -12.30 25.55
C LYS A 381 23.35 -11.32 26.68
N TYR A 382 22.73 -11.57 27.81
CA TYR A 382 22.89 -10.77 29.02
C TYR A 382 22.86 -11.67 30.27
N SER A 383 23.33 -11.14 31.38
CA SER A 383 23.17 -11.72 32.72
C SER A 383 22.56 -10.66 33.66
N VAL A 384 21.98 -11.12 34.76
CA VAL A 384 21.47 -10.23 35.82
C VAL A 384 22.20 -10.53 37.08
N ASN A 385 23.00 -9.55 37.58
CA ASN A 385 23.77 -9.68 38.81
C ASN A 385 23.64 -8.34 39.60
N ASP A 386 23.48 -8.48 40.91
CA ASP A 386 23.44 -7.37 41.86
C ASP A 386 22.49 -6.23 41.45
N GLY A 387 21.28 -6.56 40.95
CA GLY A 387 20.31 -5.56 40.55
C GLY A 387 20.65 -4.83 39.23
N ASN A 388 21.61 -5.34 38.47
CA ASN A 388 22.02 -4.77 37.19
C ASN A 388 21.90 -5.82 36.07
N LEU A 389 21.46 -5.36 34.88
CA LEU A 389 21.55 -6.09 33.64
C LEU A 389 22.93 -5.87 33.04
N GLN A 390 23.69 -6.94 32.84
CA GLN A 390 25.07 -6.92 32.40
C GLN A 390 25.23 -7.54 31.02
N ILE A 391 25.94 -6.85 30.12
CA ILE A 391 26.22 -7.27 28.76
C ILE A 391 27.74 -7.20 28.55
N GLU A 392 28.32 -8.29 28.06
CA GLU A 392 29.76 -8.33 27.76
C GLU A 392 30.08 -7.44 26.56
N GLN A 393 31.19 -6.68 26.65
CA GLN A 393 31.62 -5.77 25.61
C GLN A 393 31.89 -6.46 24.28
N ASN A 394 32.50 -7.67 24.30
CA ASN A 394 32.80 -8.45 23.11
C ASN A 394 31.54 -8.73 22.25
N LEU A 395 30.39 -8.99 22.91
CA LEU A 395 29.13 -9.23 22.22
C LEU A 395 28.62 -7.96 21.49
N LEU A 396 28.86 -6.80 22.08
CA LEU A 396 28.53 -5.52 21.46
C LEU A 396 29.48 -5.19 20.30
N ASP A 397 30.76 -5.48 20.45
CA ASP A 397 31.75 -5.31 19.38
C ASP A 397 31.47 -6.25 18.19
N GLU A 398 31.06 -7.50 18.42
CA GLU A 398 30.58 -8.39 17.38
C GLU A 398 29.32 -7.89 16.67
N GLY A 399 28.48 -7.15 17.38
CA GLY A 399 27.27 -6.53 16.87
C GLY A 399 27.52 -5.35 15.92
N GLU A 400 28.72 -4.79 15.84
CA GLU A 400 29.10 -3.67 14.96
C GLU A 400 28.73 -3.93 13.49
N LYS A 401 28.83 -5.19 13.05
CA LYS A 401 28.48 -5.61 11.67
C LYS A 401 27.04 -5.29 11.24
N TYR A 402 26.13 -5.13 12.19
CA TYR A 402 24.73 -4.82 11.91
C TYR A 402 24.47 -3.31 11.73
N PHE A 403 25.44 -2.45 12.12
CA PHE A 403 25.32 -0.99 12.15
C PHE A 403 26.29 -0.26 11.20
N ARG A 404 26.97 -1.02 10.37
CA ARG A 404 27.84 -0.50 9.29
C ARG A 404 27.08 -0.14 8.03
#